data_5b46ab16f5279d46e093c38940201b33
#
_entry.id   5b46ab16f5279d46e093c38940201b33
#
_cell.length_a   1.000
_cell.length_b   1.000
_cell.length_c   1.000
_cell.angle_alpha   90.00
_cell.angle_beta   90.00
_cell.angle_gamma   90.00
#
_symmetry.space_group_name_H-M   'P 1'
#
loop_
_entity.id
_entity.type
_entity.pdbx_description
1 polymer ?
#
loop_
_entity_poly.entity_id
_entity_poly.type
_entity_poly.pdbx_seq_one_letter_code
_entity_poly.pdbx_strand_id
1 'polypeptide(L)'
;DFVSKADLRAEKIIKEELLFARPSYGWCAEESHEIEGEDPTRRWIVDPLDGTTNFLHGIPHWAISIALEHKKEIVAGIIYDPIKDELFSAQKGGGSWLNEQRLRVSNRTTFQEMLFSTGIPFGQNDNLQNSLSSIGNLMPSCSGIKIGRAHV
;
A
#
# COMPACT_ATOMS: atom_id res chain seq x y z
N ASP A 1 -14.07 -1.73 9.54
CA ASP A 1 -12.66 -1.31 9.66
C ASP A 1 -12.48 -0.44 10.90
N PHE A 2 -11.34 -0.57 11.54
CA PHE A 2 -11.01 0.24 12.72
C PHE A 2 -10.38 1.54 12.24
N VAL A 3 -11.10 2.65 12.38
CA VAL A 3 -10.57 3.99 12.12
C VAL A 3 -10.04 4.56 13.42
N SER A 4 -8.82 5.04 13.43
CA SER A 4 -8.26 5.73 14.58
C SER A 4 -8.27 7.24 14.38
N LYS A 5 -8.10 7.99 15.48
CA LYS A 5 -7.88 9.45 15.38
C LYS A 5 -6.61 9.79 14.61
N ALA A 6 -5.67 8.84 14.54
CA ALA A 6 -4.43 9.02 13.80
C ALA A 6 -4.67 9.00 12.30
N ASP A 7 -5.50 8.05 11.80
CA ASP A 7 -5.88 7.96 10.38
C ASP A 7 -6.50 9.26 9.91
N LEU A 8 -7.54 9.73 10.59
CA LEU A 8 -8.25 10.97 10.24
C LEU A 8 -7.32 12.20 10.26
N ARG A 9 -6.41 12.26 11.21
CA ARG A 9 -5.46 13.38 11.31
C ARG A 9 -4.41 13.33 10.20
N ALA A 10 -3.89 12.13 9.92
CA ALA A 10 -2.92 11.91 8.85
C ALA A 10 -3.55 12.25 7.49
N GLU A 11 -4.76 11.72 7.23
CA GLU A 11 -5.48 12.02 5.99
C GLU A 11 -5.70 13.52 5.80
N LYS A 12 -6.13 14.22 6.85
CA LYS A 12 -6.35 15.67 6.80
C LYS A 12 -5.09 16.41 6.39
N ILE A 13 -3.95 16.10 7.01
CA ILE A 13 -2.67 16.78 6.72
C ILE A 13 -2.23 16.47 5.28
N ILE A 14 -2.26 15.21 4.87
CA ILE A 14 -1.87 14.79 3.53
C ILE A 14 -2.75 15.48 2.47
N LYS A 15 -4.06 15.53 2.71
CA LYS A 15 -5.02 16.17 1.82
C LYS A 15 -4.74 17.65 1.65
N GLU A 16 -4.54 18.36 2.76
CA GLU A 16 -4.24 19.80 2.76
C GLU A 16 -2.99 20.09 1.93
N GLU A 17 -1.91 19.34 2.14
CA GLU A 17 -0.64 19.51 1.43
C GLU A 17 -0.73 19.16 -0.06
N LEU A 18 -1.35 18.03 -0.40
CA LEU A 18 -1.44 17.58 -1.79
C LEU A 18 -2.39 18.46 -2.63
N LEU A 19 -3.53 18.87 -2.08
CA LEU A 19 -4.45 19.78 -2.77
C LEU A 19 -3.92 21.21 -2.81
N PHE A 20 -3.13 21.63 -1.83
CA PHE A 20 -2.41 22.91 -1.94
C PHE A 20 -1.41 22.89 -3.11
N ALA A 21 -0.65 21.81 -3.23
CA ALA A 21 0.33 21.68 -4.33
C ALA A 21 -0.34 21.49 -5.71
N ARG A 22 -1.51 20.85 -5.77
CA ARG A 22 -2.24 20.56 -7.01
C ARG A 22 -3.74 20.70 -6.80
N PRO A 23 -4.26 21.93 -6.74
CA PRO A 23 -5.65 22.22 -6.35
C PRO A 23 -6.70 21.70 -7.34
N SER A 24 -6.32 21.48 -8.59
CA SER A 24 -7.24 20.97 -9.62
C SER A 24 -7.41 19.44 -9.61
N TYR A 25 -6.60 18.71 -8.82
CA TYR A 25 -6.67 17.23 -8.82
C TYR A 25 -7.80 16.74 -7.93
N GLY A 26 -8.39 15.60 -8.31
CA GLY A 26 -9.35 14.88 -7.48
C GLY A 26 -8.68 14.22 -6.27
N TRP A 27 -9.50 13.76 -5.35
CA TRP A 27 -9.11 13.12 -4.11
C TRP A 27 -9.91 11.83 -3.91
N CYS A 28 -9.23 10.74 -3.58
CA CYS A 28 -9.82 9.47 -3.18
C CYS A 28 -9.00 8.91 -2.02
N ALA A 29 -9.61 8.72 -0.87
CA ALA A 29 -8.94 8.16 0.30
C ALA A 29 -9.84 7.16 1.04
N GLU A 30 -9.24 6.39 1.95
CA GLU A 30 -9.94 5.32 2.67
C GLU A 30 -11.00 5.88 3.62
N GLU A 31 -10.71 7.00 4.32
CA GLU A 31 -11.51 7.50 5.43
C GLU A 31 -12.50 8.61 5.01
N SER A 32 -12.32 9.22 3.87
CA SER A 32 -13.19 10.31 3.39
C SER A 32 -13.84 10.02 2.06
N HIS A 33 -14.89 10.78 1.77
CA HIS A 33 -15.56 10.71 0.47
C HIS A 33 -14.65 11.19 -0.66
N GLU A 34 -14.80 10.56 -1.81
CA GLU A 34 -14.15 10.98 -3.05
C GLU A 34 -14.57 12.40 -3.43
N ILE A 35 -13.62 13.20 -3.89
CA ILE A 35 -13.84 14.56 -4.38
C ILE A 35 -13.36 14.64 -5.82
N GLU A 36 -14.27 15.00 -6.72
CA GLU A 36 -13.90 15.30 -8.09
C GLU A 36 -13.12 16.60 -8.17
N GLY A 37 -11.98 16.58 -8.88
CA GLY A 37 -11.19 17.77 -9.14
C GLY A 37 -11.66 18.51 -10.40
N GLU A 38 -11.19 19.72 -10.59
CA GLU A 38 -11.40 20.48 -11.85
C GLU A 38 -10.75 19.76 -13.05
N ASP A 39 -9.64 19.05 -12.82
CA ASP A 39 -9.04 18.12 -13.79
C ASP A 39 -9.57 16.69 -13.56
N PRO A 40 -10.58 16.26 -14.34
CA PRO A 40 -11.18 14.93 -14.17
C PRO A 40 -10.24 13.77 -14.58
N THR A 41 -9.06 14.09 -15.11
CA THR A 41 -8.09 13.09 -15.55
C THR A 41 -7.08 12.71 -14.47
N ARG A 42 -6.98 13.48 -13.38
CA ARG A 42 -6.00 13.26 -12.30
C ARG A 42 -6.65 13.26 -10.96
N ARG A 43 -6.23 12.30 -10.13
CA ARG A 43 -6.62 12.27 -8.70
C ARG A 43 -5.52 11.65 -7.84
N TRP A 44 -5.47 12.08 -6.61
CA TRP A 44 -4.71 11.43 -5.55
C TRP A 44 -5.50 10.24 -5.02
N ILE A 45 -4.81 9.13 -4.78
CA ILE A 45 -5.35 7.96 -4.09
C ILE A 45 -4.50 7.75 -2.86
N VAL A 46 -5.10 7.76 -1.67
CA VAL A 46 -4.38 7.82 -0.40
C VAL A 46 -4.94 6.82 0.59
N ASP A 47 -4.06 6.02 1.18
CA ASP A 47 -4.28 5.31 2.43
C ASP A 47 -3.36 5.96 3.48
N PRO A 48 -3.93 6.71 4.42
CA PRO A 48 -3.14 7.49 5.37
C PRO A 48 -2.45 6.65 6.43
N LEU A 49 -2.94 5.42 6.67
CA LEU A 49 -2.40 4.48 7.64
C LEU A 49 -2.73 3.03 7.28
N ASP A 50 -2.08 2.49 6.25
CA ASP A 50 -2.18 1.06 5.93
C ASP A 50 -1.59 0.21 7.08
N GLY A 51 -2.42 -0.61 7.68
CA GLY A 51 -2.06 -1.38 8.86
C GLY A 51 -2.64 -0.82 10.16
N THR A 52 -3.80 -0.17 10.14
CA THR A 52 -4.50 0.41 11.31
C THR A 52 -4.59 -0.58 12.48
N THR A 53 -4.90 -1.84 12.22
CA THR A 53 -4.92 -2.88 13.26
C THR A 53 -3.56 -3.04 13.93
N ASN A 54 -2.47 -3.08 13.18
CA ASN A 54 -1.12 -3.17 13.71
C ASN A 54 -0.78 -1.95 14.56
N PHE A 55 -1.10 -0.76 14.04
CA PHE A 55 -0.90 0.50 14.73
C PHE A 55 -1.61 0.53 16.10
N LEU A 56 -2.90 0.14 16.14
CA LEU A 56 -3.70 0.11 17.36
C LEU A 56 -3.17 -0.89 18.40
N HIS A 57 -2.52 -1.97 17.96
CA HIS A 57 -1.92 -2.97 18.84
C HIS A 57 -0.44 -2.70 19.15
N GLY A 58 0.11 -1.54 18.72
CA GLY A 58 1.52 -1.20 18.94
C GLY A 58 2.50 -2.07 18.16
N ILE A 59 2.03 -2.74 17.09
CA ILE A 59 2.90 -3.52 16.21
C ILE A 59 3.54 -2.55 15.20
N PRO A 60 4.89 -2.44 15.16
CA PRO A 60 5.59 -1.48 14.32
C PRO A 60 5.65 -1.94 12.85
N HIS A 61 4.49 -2.12 12.23
CA HIS A 61 4.35 -2.58 10.85
C HIS A 61 3.10 -1.97 10.22
N TRP A 62 3.25 -0.76 9.71
CA TRP A 62 2.23 0.04 9.06
C TRP A 62 2.92 1.08 8.16
N ALA A 63 2.20 1.62 7.20
CA ALA A 63 2.75 2.56 6.24
C ALA A 63 1.74 3.62 5.82
N ILE A 64 2.22 4.66 5.16
CA ILE A 64 1.43 5.65 4.43
C ILE A 64 1.57 5.32 2.94
N SER A 65 0.45 5.23 2.23
CA SER A 65 0.43 4.96 0.80
C SER A 65 -0.21 6.13 0.05
N ILE A 66 0.48 6.67 -0.94
CA ILE A 66 -0.01 7.77 -1.78
C ILE A 66 0.28 7.44 -3.23
N ALA A 67 -0.75 7.49 -4.07
CA ALA A 67 -0.62 7.31 -5.51
C ALA A 67 -1.22 8.47 -6.30
N LEU A 68 -0.66 8.72 -7.47
CA LEU A 68 -1.21 9.63 -8.48
C LEU A 68 -1.77 8.79 -9.64
N GLU A 69 -3.07 8.88 -9.81
CA GLU A 69 -3.74 8.39 -11.01
C GLU A 69 -3.81 9.48 -12.08
N HIS A 70 -3.55 9.10 -13.32
CA HIS A 70 -3.79 9.91 -14.51
C HIS A 70 -4.48 9.07 -15.58
N LYS A 71 -5.67 9.49 -16.01
CA LYS A 71 -6.49 8.77 -17.02
C LYS A 71 -6.74 7.30 -16.65
N LYS A 72 -7.07 7.05 -15.39
CA LYS A 72 -7.34 5.72 -14.82
C LYS A 72 -6.12 4.78 -14.78
N GLU A 73 -4.93 5.33 -14.85
CA GLU A 73 -3.68 4.59 -14.71
C GLU A 73 -2.82 5.21 -13.61
N ILE A 74 -2.27 4.38 -12.72
CA ILE A 74 -1.32 4.86 -11.70
C ILE A 74 0.00 5.22 -12.40
N VAL A 75 0.39 6.48 -12.29
CA VAL A 75 1.60 7.01 -12.94
C VAL A 75 2.74 7.29 -11.97
N ALA A 76 2.44 7.46 -10.71
CA ALA A 76 3.43 7.61 -9.64
C ALA A 76 2.84 7.10 -8.32
N GLY A 77 3.68 6.69 -7.40
CA GLY A 77 3.27 6.28 -6.08
C GLY A 77 4.44 6.26 -5.10
N ILE A 78 4.10 6.42 -3.84
CA ILE A 78 5.00 6.23 -2.71
C ILE A 78 4.35 5.35 -1.66
N ILE A 79 5.20 4.61 -0.93
CA ILE A 79 4.85 3.95 0.33
C ILE A 79 5.93 4.36 1.33
N TYR A 80 5.53 4.90 2.46
CA TYR A 80 6.47 5.31 3.50
C TYR A 80 6.21 4.52 4.78
N ASP A 81 7.21 3.76 5.21
CA ASP A 81 7.26 3.12 6.53
C ASP A 81 8.00 4.04 7.51
N PRO A 82 7.29 4.79 8.37
CA PRO A 82 7.93 5.76 9.26
C PRO A 82 8.67 5.12 10.44
N ILE A 83 8.45 3.84 10.70
CA ILE A 83 9.15 3.10 11.77
C ILE A 83 10.58 2.77 11.34
N LYS A 84 10.76 2.42 10.07
CA LYS A 84 12.07 2.08 9.50
C LYS A 84 12.72 3.24 8.77
N ASP A 85 11.99 4.36 8.59
CA ASP A 85 12.38 5.49 7.74
C ASP A 85 12.69 5.03 6.29
N GLU A 86 11.82 4.16 5.76
CA GLU A 86 11.92 3.62 4.42
C GLU A 86 10.87 4.27 3.51
N LEU A 87 11.32 5.03 2.52
CA LEU A 87 10.48 5.61 1.47
C LEU A 87 10.64 4.82 0.18
N PHE A 88 9.65 4.02 -0.14
CA PHE A 88 9.52 3.39 -1.44
C PHE A 88 8.84 4.38 -2.40
N SER A 89 9.41 4.57 -3.57
CA SER A 89 8.81 5.44 -4.60
C SER A 89 8.94 4.84 -5.98
N ALA A 90 7.94 5.09 -6.81
CA ALA A 90 7.95 4.66 -8.21
C ALA A 90 7.28 5.69 -9.10
N GLN A 91 7.75 5.79 -10.32
CA GLN A 91 7.14 6.59 -11.37
C GLN A 91 7.16 5.79 -12.69
N LYS A 92 6.06 5.86 -13.44
CA LYS A 92 5.95 5.21 -14.74
C LYS A 92 7.09 5.67 -15.66
N GLY A 93 7.88 4.71 -16.15
CA GLY A 93 9.08 4.97 -16.95
C GLY A 93 10.33 5.39 -16.17
N GLY A 94 10.20 5.75 -14.87
CA GLY A 94 11.32 6.17 -14.01
C GLY A 94 11.93 5.05 -13.17
N GLY A 95 11.21 3.93 -13.03
CA GLY A 95 11.60 2.82 -12.16
C GLY A 95 11.17 3.02 -10.71
N SER A 96 11.67 2.16 -9.82
CA SER A 96 11.35 2.16 -8.39
C SER A 96 12.59 2.31 -7.52
N TRP A 97 12.39 2.91 -6.36
CA TRP A 97 13.46 3.35 -5.47
C TRP A 97 13.08 3.06 -4.01
N LEU A 98 14.05 2.73 -3.20
CA LEU A 98 13.98 2.75 -1.74
C LEU A 98 14.95 3.84 -1.26
N ASN A 99 14.41 4.92 -0.70
CA ASN A 99 15.15 6.12 -0.42
C ASN A 99 15.89 6.58 -1.68
N GLU A 100 17.21 6.60 -1.67
CA GLU A 100 18.06 6.97 -2.82
C GLU A 100 18.55 5.76 -3.65
N GLN A 101 18.19 4.53 -3.24
CA GLN A 101 18.68 3.31 -3.89
C GLN A 101 17.65 2.79 -4.89
N ARG A 102 18.11 2.60 -6.14
CA ARG A 102 17.27 2.03 -7.18
C ARG A 102 16.97 0.55 -6.91
N LEU A 103 15.71 0.21 -6.88
CA LEU A 103 15.26 -1.16 -6.70
C LEU A 103 15.31 -1.94 -8.04
N ARG A 104 15.56 -3.24 -7.90
CA ARG A 104 15.49 -4.21 -8.99
C ARG A 104 14.80 -5.46 -8.46
N VAL A 105 14.09 -6.17 -9.32
CA VAL A 105 13.57 -7.49 -9.00
C VAL A 105 14.73 -8.45 -8.70
N SER A 106 14.50 -9.43 -7.85
CA SER A 106 15.50 -10.45 -7.54
C SER A 106 15.78 -11.33 -8.76
N ASN A 107 16.98 -11.93 -8.78
CA ASN A 107 17.35 -12.91 -9.82
C ASN A 107 16.88 -14.33 -9.51
N ARG A 108 16.03 -14.50 -8.48
CA ARG A 108 15.49 -15.80 -8.12
C ARG A 108 14.42 -16.20 -9.12
N THR A 109 14.61 -17.34 -9.79
CA THR A 109 13.74 -17.81 -10.87
C THR A 109 13.08 -19.14 -10.58
N THR A 110 13.50 -19.85 -9.54
CA THR A 110 12.93 -21.13 -9.12
C THR A 110 12.07 -20.97 -7.86
N PHE A 111 10.99 -21.72 -7.76
CA PHE A 111 10.11 -21.69 -6.59
C PHE A 111 10.85 -21.96 -5.27
N GLN A 112 11.82 -22.87 -5.28
CA GLN A 112 12.62 -23.22 -4.10
C GLN A 112 13.40 -22.04 -3.52
N GLU A 113 13.71 -21.03 -4.33
CA GLU A 113 14.42 -19.83 -3.91
C GLU A 113 13.50 -18.66 -3.54
N MET A 114 12.19 -18.79 -3.84
CA MET A 114 11.23 -17.72 -3.62
C MET A 114 10.71 -17.69 -2.19
N LEU A 115 10.67 -16.50 -1.62
CA LEU A 115 9.95 -16.20 -0.39
C LEU A 115 8.67 -15.45 -0.76
N PHE A 116 7.51 -16.02 -0.44
CA PHE A 116 6.23 -15.39 -0.66
C PHE A 116 5.77 -14.60 0.56
N SER A 117 4.98 -13.55 0.33
CA SER A 117 4.26 -12.83 1.37
C SER A 117 2.79 -12.76 1.00
N THR A 118 1.91 -12.94 1.98
CA THR A 118 0.47 -12.87 1.77
C THR A 118 -0.26 -12.36 3.01
N GLY A 119 -1.43 -11.74 2.81
CA GLY A 119 -2.40 -11.47 3.85
C GLY A 119 -3.52 -12.51 3.83
N ILE A 120 -4.02 -12.89 5.00
CA ILE A 120 -5.22 -13.70 5.13
C ILE A 120 -6.38 -12.77 5.49
N PRO A 121 -7.50 -12.77 4.74
CA PRO A 121 -8.65 -11.94 5.06
C PRO A 121 -9.22 -12.31 6.43
N PHE A 122 -9.64 -11.30 7.19
CA PHE A 122 -10.24 -11.46 8.51
C PHE A 122 -11.77 -11.57 8.41
N GLY A 123 -12.37 -12.17 9.45
CA GLY A 123 -13.81 -12.25 9.59
C GLY A 123 -14.45 -13.43 8.84
N GLN A 124 -15.77 -13.37 8.70
CA GLN A 124 -16.55 -14.34 7.93
C GLN A 124 -16.31 -14.06 6.43
N ASN A 125 -15.34 -14.76 5.86
CA ASN A 125 -15.00 -14.59 4.45
C ASN A 125 -15.05 -15.95 3.76
N ASP A 126 -15.87 -16.06 2.73
CA ASP A 126 -16.04 -17.29 1.92
C ASP A 126 -14.74 -17.71 1.21
N ASN A 127 -13.76 -16.79 1.12
CA ASN A 127 -12.47 -17.05 0.48
C ASN A 127 -11.39 -17.64 1.40
N LEU A 128 -11.64 -17.81 2.71
CA LEU A 128 -10.64 -18.30 3.65
C LEU A 128 -10.09 -19.67 3.25
N GLN A 129 -10.97 -20.61 2.87
CA GLN A 129 -10.56 -21.95 2.45
C GLN A 129 -9.69 -21.93 1.19
N ASN A 130 -10.01 -21.05 0.24
CA ASN A 130 -9.21 -20.86 -0.98
C ASN A 130 -7.83 -20.28 -0.67
N SER A 131 -7.75 -19.33 0.26
CA SER A 131 -6.48 -18.75 0.71
C SER A 131 -5.61 -19.80 1.40
N LEU A 132 -6.17 -20.59 2.32
CA LEU A 132 -5.46 -21.65 3.01
C LEU A 132 -4.99 -22.76 2.05
N SER A 133 -5.82 -23.14 1.09
CA SER A 133 -5.48 -24.12 0.06
C SER A 133 -4.32 -23.63 -0.81
N SER A 134 -4.34 -22.34 -1.21
CA SER A 134 -3.27 -21.73 -2.00
C SER A 134 -1.94 -21.73 -1.25
N ILE A 135 -1.96 -21.37 0.04
CA ILE A 135 -0.79 -21.42 0.92
C ILE A 135 -0.28 -22.85 1.04
N GLY A 136 -1.18 -23.81 1.31
CA GLY A 136 -0.83 -25.21 1.45
C GLY A 136 -0.17 -25.82 0.21
N ASN A 137 -0.63 -25.41 -0.98
CA ASN A 137 -0.07 -25.87 -2.25
C ASN A 137 1.30 -25.25 -2.56
N LEU A 138 1.56 -24.02 -2.15
CA LEU A 138 2.84 -23.32 -2.39
C LEU A 138 3.92 -23.73 -1.39
N MET A 139 3.55 -23.98 -0.14
CA MET A 139 4.49 -24.17 0.97
C MET A 139 5.55 -25.26 0.73
N PRO A 140 5.23 -26.45 0.17
CA PRO A 140 6.24 -27.48 -0.07
C PRO A 140 7.28 -27.12 -1.14
N SER A 141 7.00 -26.14 -1.99
CA SER A 141 7.79 -25.83 -3.19
C SER A 141 8.62 -24.54 -3.08
N CYS A 142 8.52 -23.80 -1.99
CA CYS A 142 9.17 -22.49 -1.84
C CYS A 142 10.08 -22.42 -0.61
N SER A 143 10.92 -21.38 -0.52
CA SER A 143 11.76 -21.12 0.65
C SER A 143 10.96 -20.80 1.91
N GLY A 144 9.74 -20.30 1.75
CA GLY A 144 8.84 -20.00 2.86
C GLY A 144 7.73 -19.05 2.47
N ILE A 145 6.76 -18.92 3.37
CA ILE A 145 5.65 -17.98 3.23
C ILE A 145 5.59 -17.13 4.49
N LYS A 146 5.62 -15.80 4.32
CA LYS A 146 5.35 -14.83 5.38
C LYS A 146 3.88 -14.48 5.34
N ILE A 147 3.20 -14.69 6.47
CA ILE A 147 1.79 -14.32 6.63
C ILE A 147 1.78 -13.04 7.47
N GLY A 148 1.26 -11.98 6.90
CA GLY A 148 1.16 -10.67 7.52
C GLY A 148 0.45 -9.74 6.57
N ARG A 149 0.07 -8.55 7.02
CA ARG A 149 -0.42 -7.52 6.11
C ARG A 149 0.78 -7.08 5.26
N ALA A 150 0.79 -7.48 4.01
CA ALA A 150 1.69 -6.88 3.04
C ALA A 150 1.15 -5.49 2.76
N HIS A 151 2.00 -4.47 2.84
CA HIS A 151 1.67 -3.18 2.28
C HIS A 151 1.60 -3.36 0.76
N VAL A 152 0.42 -3.24 0.21
CA VAL A 152 0.15 -3.42 -1.21
C VAL A 152 -0.09 -2.06 -1.83
#